data_c101813dabce79aaf57ab19d85c59c45
#
_entry.id   c101813dabce79aaf57ab19d85c59c45
#
_cell.length_a   1.000
_cell.length_b   1.000
_cell.length_c   1.000
_cell.angle_alpha   90.00
_cell.angle_beta   90.00
_cell.angle_gamma   90.00
#
_symmetry.space_group_name_H-M   'P 1'
#
loop_
_entity.id
_entity.type
_entity.pdbx_description
1 polymer ?
#
loop_
_entity_poly.entity_id
_entity_poly.type
_entity_poly.pdbx_seq_one_letter_code
_entity_poly.pdbx_strand_id
1 'polypeptide(L)'
;MHIRTASLADAAALAAVEAACFPPAEAATAAEITDRLAYYADHFWLLEEDDGTLVSFVDGMTTDEPTLRDEMYENAALHDEDGTWQMI
;
A
#
# COMPACT_ATOMS: atom_id res chain seq x y z
N MET A 1 5.55 13.63 -14.47
CA MET A 1 5.28 12.80 -13.27
C MET A 1 4.24 13.47 -12.38
N HIS A 2 3.39 12.68 -11.75
CA HIS A 2 2.41 13.18 -10.80
C HIS A 2 2.16 12.13 -9.71
N ILE A 3 1.57 12.56 -8.60
CA ILE A 3 1.25 11.71 -7.47
C ILE A 3 -0.28 11.63 -7.32
N ARG A 4 -0.80 10.44 -7.10
CA ARG A 4 -2.22 10.23 -6.78
C ARG A 4 -2.39 9.15 -5.72
N THR A 5 -3.56 9.06 -5.13
CA THR A 5 -3.93 7.94 -4.28
C THR A 5 -4.47 6.78 -5.13
N ALA A 6 -4.47 5.58 -4.56
CA ALA A 6 -4.84 4.36 -5.27
C ALA A 6 -6.33 4.08 -5.25
N SER A 7 -6.72 3.09 -6.06
CA SER A 7 -8.02 2.44 -6.01
C SER A 7 -7.82 0.93 -6.14
N LEU A 8 -8.89 0.14 -5.97
CA LEU A 8 -8.81 -1.32 -6.14
C LEU A 8 -8.33 -1.73 -7.53
N ALA A 9 -8.59 -0.91 -8.55
CA ALA A 9 -8.15 -1.18 -9.92
C ALA A 9 -6.63 -1.19 -10.07
N ASP A 10 -5.89 -0.62 -9.12
CA ASP A 10 -4.43 -0.55 -9.15
C ASP A 10 -3.73 -1.81 -8.63
N ALA A 11 -4.46 -2.79 -8.11
CA ALA A 11 -3.87 -3.95 -7.42
C ALA A 11 -2.84 -4.69 -8.26
N ALA A 12 -3.13 -4.96 -9.54
CA ALA A 12 -2.21 -5.70 -10.40
C ALA A 12 -0.91 -4.93 -10.67
N ALA A 13 -1.00 -3.63 -10.93
CA ALA A 13 0.17 -2.79 -11.19
C ALA A 13 1.03 -2.65 -9.92
N LEU A 14 0.42 -2.48 -8.76
CA LEU A 14 1.11 -2.41 -7.48
C LEU A 14 1.83 -3.72 -7.17
N ALA A 15 1.17 -4.86 -7.38
CA ALA A 15 1.77 -6.17 -7.18
C ALA A 15 2.99 -6.39 -8.10
N ALA A 16 2.94 -5.90 -9.34
CA ALA A 16 4.04 -6.03 -10.28
C ALA A 16 5.26 -5.21 -9.83
N VAL A 17 5.06 -3.98 -9.34
CA VAL A 17 6.14 -3.14 -8.81
C VAL A 17 6.73 -3.78 -7.55
N GLU A 18 5.89 -4.27 -6.65
CA GLU A 18 6.32 -4.95 -5.43
C GLU A 18 7.21 -6.16 -5.76
N ALA A 19 6.77 -7.01 -6.69
CA ALA A 19 7.52 -8.19 -7.11
C ALA A 19 8.85 -7.85 -7.78
N ALA A 20 8.93 -6.70 -8.47
CA ALA A 20 10.16 -6.24 -9.12
C ALA A 20 11.17 -5.68 -8.11
N CYS A 21 10.70 -5.13 -6.98
CA CYS A 21 11.54 -4.43 -6.01
C CYS A 21 12.00 -5.30 -4.84
N PHE A 22 11.31 -6.41 -4.54
CA PHE A 22 11.58 -7.25 -3.38
C PHE A 22 11.73 -8.72 -3.76
N PRO A 23 12.57 -9.48 -3.01
CA PRO A 23 12.61 -10.93 -3.16
C PRO A 23 11.23 -11.57 -2.88
N PRO A 24 10.90 -12.73 -3.50
CA PRO A 24 9.58 -13.36 -3.31
C PRO A 24 9.19 -13.61 -1.85
N ALA A 25 10.16 -13.85 -0.97
CA ALA A 25 9.89 -14.08 0.45
C ALA A 25 9.44 -12.82 1.20
N GLU A 26 9.73 -11.62 0.64
CA GLU A 26 9.45 -10.33 1.29
C GLU A 26 8.37 -9.54 0.56
N ALA A 27 8.17 -9.80 -0.74
CA ALA A 27 7.18 -9.07 -1.54
C ALA A 27 5.76 -9.41 -1.07
N ALA A 28 4.93 -8.38 -0.90
CA ALA A 28 3.50 -8.59 -0.68
C ALA A 28 2.87 -9.21 -1.92
N THR A 29 1.98 -10.16 -1.72
CA THR A 29 1.25 -10.81 -2.81
C THR A 29 0.16 -9.91 -3.37
N ALA A 30 -0.36 -10.23 -4.56
CA ALA A 30 -1.49 -9.50 -5.13
C ALA A 30 -2.72 -9.56 -4.21
N ALA A 31 -2.95 -10.69 -3.55
CA ALA A 31 -4.05 -10.85 -2.59
C ALA A 31 -3.88 -9.95 -1.37
N GLU A 32 -2.66 -9.86 -0.83
CA GLU A 32 -2.36 -8.97 0.30
C GLU A 32 -2.53 -7.51 -0.07
N ILE A 33 -2.06 -7.10 -1.24
CA ILE A 33 -2.22 -5.73 -1.75
C ILE A 33 -3.71 -5.41 -1.95
N THR A 34 -4.48 -6.34 -2.50
CA THR A 34 -5.93 -6.18 -2.67
C THR A 34 -6.62 -5.96 -1.33
N ASP A 35 -6.26 -6.72 -0.29
CA ASP A 35 -6.80 -6.54 1.05
C ASP A 35 -6.46 -5.16 1.62
N ARG A 36 -5.22 -4.73 1.47
CA ARG A 36 -4.80 -3.39 1.91
C ARG A 36 -5.58 -2.29 1.21
N LEU A 37 -5.76 -2.40 -0.11
CA LEU A 37 -6.54 -1.43 -0.87
C LEU A 37 -8.01 -1.39 -0.45
N ALA A 38 -8.57 -2.54 -0.07
CA ALA A 38 -9.95 -2.60 0.42
C ALA A 38 -10.14 -1.81 1.72
N TYR A 39 -9.11 -1.73 2.56
CA TYR A 39 -9.18 -1.04 3.85
C TYR A 39 -8.64 0.39 3.80
N TYR A 40 -7.57 0.65 3.03
CA TYR A 40 -6.93 1.97 3.07
C TYR A 40 -6.31 2.41 1.73
N ALA A 41 -7.05 2.27 0.65
CA ALA A 41 -6.59 2.74 -0.68
C ALA A 41 -6.16 4.22 -0.66
N ASP A 42 -6.80 5.05 0.17
CA ASP A 42 -6.49 6.48 0.30
C ASP A 42 -5.14 6.73 0.99
N HIS A 43 -4.53 5.70 1.56
CA HIS A 43 -3.20 5.75 2.18
C HIS A 43 -2.16 5.02 1.34
N PHE A 44 -2.41 4.87 0.06
CA PHE A 44 -1.46 4.48 -0.98
C PHE A 44 -1.19 5.69 -1.84
N TRP A 45 0.06 6.13 -1.91
CA TRP A 45 0.47 7.25 -2.75
C TRP A 45 1.33 6.72 -3.88
N LEU A 46 0.85 6.92 -5.11
CA LEU A 46 1.45 6.39 -6.34
C LEU A 46 2.13 7.52 -7.11
N LEU A 47 3.37 7.29 -7.51
CA LEU A 47 4.10 8.17 -8.42
C LEU A 47 4.00 7.58 -9.82
N GLU A 48 3.45 8.36 -10.75
CA GLU A 48 3.23 7.94 -12.14
C GLU A 48 3.91 8.87 -13.13
N GLU A 49 4.31 8.32 -14.29
CA GLU A 49 4.64 9.12 -15.45
C GLU A 49 3.36 9.73 -16.03
N ASP A 50 3.52 10.73 -16.90
CA ASP A 50 2.38 11.42 -17.52
C ASP A 50 1.53 10.49 -18.40
N ASP A 51 2.11 9.38 -18.88
CA ASP A 51 1.40 8.36 -19.66
C ASP A 51 0.67 7.32 -18.79
N GLY A 52 0.73 7.46 -17.47
CA GLY A 52 0.07 6.55 -16.54
C GLY A 52 0.93 5.38 -16.06
N THR A 53 2.20 5.29 -16.50
CA THR A 53 3.11 4.22 -16.04
C THR A 53 3.44 4.41 -14.57
N LEU A 54 3.20 3.38 -13.75
CA LEU A 54 3.52 3.39 -12.33
C LEU A 54 5.03 3.26 -12.12
N VAL A 55 5.62 4.24 -11.44
CA VAL A 55 7.06 4.29 -11.15
C VAL A 55 7.36 3.73 -9.77
N SER A 56 6.63 4.20 -8.75
CA SER A 56 6.81 3.77 -7.37
C SER A 56 5.56 4.09 -6.54
N PHE A 57 5.52 3.56 -5.33
CA PHE A 57 4.45 3.88 -4.38
C PHE A 57 4.93 3.74 -2.95
N VAL A 58 4.22 4.40 -2.04
CA VAL A 58 4.34 4.18 -0.59
C VAL A 58 2.95 3.99 -0.04
N ASP A 59 2.83 3.16 1.00
CA ASP A 59 1.55 2.86 1.64
C ASP A 59 1.72 2.56 3.12
N GLY A 60 0.62 2.66 3.83
CA GLY A 60 0.57 2.28 5.22
C GLY A 60 -0.78 2.58 5.84
N MET A 61 -1.13 1.83 6.88
CA MET A 61 -2.36 2.06 7.63
C MET A 61 -2.23 3.24 8.58
N THR A 62 -3.36 3.80 8.99
CA THR A 62 -3.42 4.67 10.17
C THR A 62 -3.88 3.86 11.36
N THR A 63 -3.42 4.23 12.54
CA THR A 63 -3.65 3.49 13.78
C THR A 63 -3.41 4.40 14.98
N ASP A 64 -3.89 4.00 16.14
CA ASP A 64 -3.56 4.67 17.41
C ASP A 64 -2.31 4.09 18.07
N GLU A 65 -1.72 3.05 17.49
CA GLU A 65 -0.46 2.47 17.95
C GLU A 65 0.71 3.35 17.49
N PRO A 66 1.58 3.82 18.39
CA PRO A 66 2.70 4.68 18.02
C PRO A 66 3.91 3.93 17.46
N THR A 67 3.87 2.60 17.45
CA THR A 67 4.97 1.74 17.01
C THR A 67 4.53 0.85 15.87
N LEU A 68 5.34 0.77 14.80
CA LEU A 68 5.11 -0.16 13.70
C LEU A 68 5.31 -1.60 14.19
N ARG A 69 4.32 -2.45 13.94
CA ARG A 69 4.32 -3.85 14.39
C ARG A 69 4.14 -4.79 13.20
N ASP A 70 4.66 -6.01 13.34
CA ASP A 70 4.62 -7.01 12.26
C ASP A 70 3.19 -7.37 11.83
N GLU A 71 2.23 -7.38 12.75
CA GLU A 71 0.82 -7.65 12.44
C GLU A 71 0.24 -6.65 11.44
N MET A 72 0.78 -5.44 11.37
CA MET A 72 0.31 -4.39 10.45
C MET A 72 0.59 -4.74 9.00
N TYR A 73 1.61 -5.56 8.72
CA TYR A 73 1.91 -6.05 7.37
C TYR A 73 0.98 -7.19 6.95
N GLU A 74 0.49 -7.96 7.91
CA GLU A 74 -0.26 -9.19 7.68
C GLU A 74 -1.77 -9.01 7.74
N ASN A 75 -2.25 -8.00 8.46
CA ASN A 75 -3.67 -7.79 8.72
C ASN A 75 -4.09 -6.35 8.44
N ALA A 76 -4.57 -6.10 7.21
CA ALA A 76 -5.04 -4.79 6.80
C ALA A 76 -6.27 -4.32 7.60
N ALA A 77 -7.02 -5.24 8.22
CA ALA A 77 -8.17 -4.90 9.05
C ALA A 77 -7.80 -4.16 10.34
N LEU A 78 -6.51 -4.10 10.68
CA LEU A 78 -6.02 -3.28 11.80
C LEU A 78 -6.05 -1.78 11.49
N HIS A 79 -6.24 -1.40 10.22
CA HIS A 79 -6.35 0.00 9.82
C HIS A 79 -7.51 0.67 10.54
N ASP A 80 -7.25 1.85 11.12
CA ASP A 80 -8.24 2.72 11.75
C ASP A 80 -8.18 4.09 11.05
N GLU A 81 -9.21 4.42 10.29
CA GLU A 81 -9.24 5.68 9.51
C GLU A 81 -9.13 6.92 10.41
N ASP A 82 -9.58 6.81 11.65
CA ASP A 82 -9.49 7.88 12.65
C ASP A 82 -8.20 7.80 13.48
N GLY A 83 -7.30 6.89 13.15
CA GLY A 83 -6.04 6.70 13.87
C GLY A 83 -5.14 7.93 13.80
N THR A 84 -4.38 8.14 14.87
CA THR A 84 -3.51 9.32 15.04
C THR A 84 -2.20 9.19 14.26
N TRP A 85 -1.74 7.96 14.01
CA TRP A 85 -0.43 7.70 13.39
C TRP A 85 -0.58 7.10 12.00
N GLN A 86 0.15 7.68 11.03
CA GLN A 86 0.31 7.09 9.70
C GLN A 86 1.57 6.23 9.71
N MET A 87 1.40 4.92 9.51
CA MET A 87 2.52 4.00 9.34
C MET A 87 3.01 4.01 7.88
N ILE A 88 4.29 3.87 7.69
CA ILE A 88 4.91 3.78 6.35
C ILE A 88 5.73 2.50 6.23
#